data_1abac280794357bd92972ca6bf42313f
#
_entry.id   1abac280794357bd92972ca6bf42313f
#
_cell.length_a   1.000
_cell.length_b   1.000
_cell.length_c   1.000
_cell.angle_alpha   90.00
_cell.angle_beta   90.00
_cell.angle_gamma   90.00
#
_symmetry.space_group_name_H-M   'P 1'
#
loop_
_entity.id
_entity.type
_entity.pdbx_description
1 polymer ?
#
loop_
_entity_poly.entity_id
_entity_poly.type
_entity_poly.pdbx_seq_one_letter_code
_entity_poly.pdbx_strand_id
1 'polypeptide(L)'
;MDCIDSYPFFVEPFHVDFTGRIFLGVLGNHLLNAAGNHSQKRGWGIGALNETRHTWVLSRLSIEMNEMPRQYEHCEVKTWVESVMKLFTNRNFSIHNADGKPLGYARSVWAMIDLETRKPCDLLTLYDGDILNYVVKEEQSLPLGGDGGGPEALCPIEGHGRFRFREPQLVRTIDTYYSDVDINGHINSIKYIEHILDLFPRERFEQQGIRRFEIAYKAEAYMGDRLSFYEQTISENETDIEVRKFAIKRGQDEEGFTTAEREQARPEVKNEGEVVCQAKVCFK
;
A
#
# COMPACT_ATOMS: atom_id res chain seq x y z
N MET A 1 -11.74 -7.24 -24.71
CA MET A 1 -10.57 -6.41 -24.33
C MET A 1 -9.87 -7.15 -23.22
N ASP A 2 -8.57 -7.32 -23.30
CA ASP A 2 -7.84 -7.97 -22.21
C ASP A 2 -7.82 -7.00 -21.02
N CYS A 3 -8.37 -7.43 -19.89
CA CYS A 3 -8.47 -6.61 -18.68
C CYS A 3 -7.32 -6.88 -17.70
N ILE A 4 -6.39 -7.77 -18.04
CA ILE A 4 -5.18 -8.09 -17.29
C ILE A 4 -4.00 -7.53 -18.07
N ASP A 5 -3.22 -6.64 -17.45
CA ASP A 5 -1.98 -6.13 -18.05
C ASP A 5 -0.77 -6.63 -17.27
N SER A 6 0.35 -6.77 -17.96
CA SER A 6 1.65 -7.15 -17.42
C SER A 6 2.65 -6.00 -17.55
N TYR A 7 3.42 -5.77 -16.51
CA TYR A 7 4.43 -4.71 -16.39
C TYR A 7 5.75 -5.32 -15.95
N PRO A 8 6.72 -5.46 -16.86
CA PRO A 8 8.03 -6.00 -16.54
C PRO A 8 8.86 -4.99 -15.73
N PHE A 9 9.70 -5.50 -14.85
CA PHE A 9 10.71 -4.72 -14.14
C PHE A 9 11.99 -5.52 -13.91
N PHE A 10 13.08 -4.81 -13.71
CA PHE A 10 14.39 -5.38 -13.41
C PHE A 10 14.79 -4.98 -11.99
N VAL A 11 15.33 -5.91 -11.22
CA VAL A 11 15.78 -5.65 -9.85
C VAL A 11 17.20 -5.08 -9.88
N GLU A 12 17.29 -3.74 -9.86
CA GLU A 12 18.55 -3.00 -9.89
C GLU A 12 19.35 -3.18 -8.58
N PRO A 13 20.68 -2.97 -8.58
CA PRO A 13 21.50 -3.08 -7.37
C PRO A 13 21.04 -2.23 -6.19
N PHE A 14 20.47 -1.04 -6.45
CA PHE A 14 19.96 -0.15 -5.40
C PHE A 14 18.51 -0.44 -5.02
N HIS A 15 17.89 -1.45 -5.60
CA HIS A 15 16.55 -1.91 -5.25
C HIS A 15 16.56 -2.97 -4.15
N VAL A 16 17.74 -3.45 -3.72
CA VAL A 16 17.86 -4.56 -2.79
C VAL A 16 18.47 -4.15 -1.45
N ASP A 17 18.08 -4.87 -0.42
CA ASP A 17 18.67 -4.75 0.90
C ASP A 17 20.01 -5.51 1.01
N PHE A 18 20.61 -5.50 2.19
CA PHE A 18 21.87 -6.18 2.51
C PHE A 18 21.79 -7.72 2.41
N THR A 19 20.60 -8.30 2.25
CA THR A 19 20.42 -9.75 1.97
C THR A 19 20.34 -10.04 0.48
N GLY A 20 20.36 -9.02 -0.37
CA GLY A 20 20.21 -9.13 -1.83
C GLY A 20 18.77 -9.35 -2.28
N ARG A 21 17.78 -9.13 -1.42
CA ARG A 21 16.35 -9.20 -1.73
C ARG A 21 15.81 -7.78 -1.98
N ILE A 22 14.85 -7.66 -2.89
CA ILE A 22 14.20 -6.37 -3.16
C ILE A 22 13.61 -5.78 -1.89
N PHE A 23 13.82 -4.48 -1.65
CA PHE A 23 13.09 -3.78 -0.60
C PHE A 23 11.58 -3.85 -0.84
N LEU A 24 10.81 -4.13 0.20
CA LEU A 24 9.35 -4.19 0.07
C LEU A 24 8.75 -2.85 -0.39
N GLY A 25 9.34 -1.72 -0.01
CA GLY A 25 8.95 -0.39 -0.50
C GLY A 25 9.14 -0.25 -2.01
N VAL A 26 10.27 -0.74 -2.54
CA VAL A 26 10.53 -0.74 -4.00
C VAL A 26 9.54 -1.65 -4.73
N LEU A 27 9.28 -2.85 -4.21
CA LEU A 27 8.26 -3.74 -4.78
C LEU A 27 6.88 -3.07 -4.74
N GLY A 28 6.53 -2.41 -3.64
CA GLY A 28 5.30 -1.62 -3.50
C GLY A 28 5.18 -0.54 -4.57
N ASN A 29 6.27 0.18 -4.89
CA ASN A 29 6.29 1.15 -5.99
C ASN A 29 5.99 0.48 -7.35
N HIS A 30 6.57 -0.69 -7.64
CA HIS A 30 6.25 -1.42 -8.88
C HIS A 30 4.77 -1.82 -8.95
N LEU A 31 4.16 -2.25 -7.84
CA LEU A 31 2.74 -2.58 -7.77
C LEU A 31 1.86 -1.35 -8.03
N LEU A 32 2.13 -0.23 -7.34
CA LEU A 32 1.34 0.99 -7.49
C LEU A 32 1.53 1.63 -8.88
N ASN A 33 2.73 1.60 -9.45
CA ASN A 33 2.99 2.02 -10.82
C ASN A 33 2.23 1.16 -11.84
N ALA A 34 2.21 -0.16 -11.66
CA ALA A 34 1.42 -1.05 -12.50
C ALA A 34 -0.08 -0.72 -12.43
N ALA A 35 -0.61 -0.44 -11.23
CA ALA A 35 -2.00 0.02 -11.06
C ALA A 35 -2.27 1.34 -11.79
N GLY A 36 -1.38 2.32 -11.64
CA GLY A 36 -1.47 3.63 -12.29
C GLY A 36 -1.44 3.51 -13.81
N ASN A 37 -0.49 2.75 -14.36
CA ASN A 37 -0.35 2.52 -15.80
C ASN A 37 -1.57 1.79 -16.39
N HIS A 38 -2.07 0.78 -15.67
CA HIS A 38 -3.28 0.05 -16.05
C HIS A 38 -4.50 0.98 -16.13
N SER A 39 -4.66 1.86 -15.14
CA SER A 39 -5.74 2.86 -15.11
C SER A 39 -5.55 3.92 -16.20
N GLN A 40 -4.32 4.42 -16.41
CA GLN A 40 -4.00 5.39 -17.43
C GLN A 40 -4.36 4.91 -18.84
N LYS A 41 -4.02 3.66 -19.16
CA LYS A 41 -4.33 3.01 -20.45
C LYS A 41 -5.83 2.96 -20.75
N ARG A 42 -6.68 3.03 -19.71
CA ARG A 42 -8.14 2.91 -19.78
C ARG A 42 -8.87 4.23 -19.54
N GLY A 43 -8.16 5.36 -19.55
CA GLY A 43 -8.76 6.67 -19.32
C GLY A 43 -9.04 7.03 -17.85
N TRP A 44 -8.63 6.17 -16.91
CA TRP A 44 -8.84 6.34 -15.46
C TRP A 44 -7.56 6.75 -14.72
N GLY A 45 -6.55 7.24 -15.44
CA GLY A 45 -5.32 7.73 -14.85
C GLY A 45 -5.47 9.10 -14.21
N ILE A 46 -4.50 9.48 -13.36
CA ILE A 46 -4.51 10.73 -12.59
C ILE A 46 -4.69 11.96 -13.48
N GLY A 47 -4.04 12.02 -14.66
CA GLY A 47 -4.16 13.17 -15.57
C GLY A 47 -5.60 13.41 -16.02
N ALA A 48 -6.26 12.37 -16.54
CA ALA A 48 -7.65 12.46 -17.00
C ALA A 48 -8.63 12.76 -15.85
N LEU A 49 -8.38 12.17 -14.67
CA LEU A 49 -9.24 12.39 -13.50
C LEU A 49 -9.11 13.80 -12.95
N ASN A 50 -7.91 14.38 -12.94
CA ASN A 50 -7.69 15.76 -12.46
C ASN A 50 -8.45 16.80 -13.30
N GLU A 51 -8.64 16.56 -14.61
CA GLU A 51 -9.46 17.42 -15.46
C GLU A 51 -10.92 17.50 -15.00
N THR A 52 -11.40 16.44 -14.37
CA THR A 52 -12.76 16.33 -13.82
C THR A 52 -12.79 16.47 -12.30
N ARG A 53 -11.70 16.93 -11.68
CA ARG A 53 -11.54 17.14 -10.24
C ARG A 53 -11.72 15.86 -9.40
N HIS A 54 -11.32 14.72 -9.94
CA HIS A 54 -11.32 13.45 -9.21
C HIS A 54 -9.91 12.93 -9.02
N THR A 55 -9.71 12.10 -8.00
CA THR A 55 -8.44 11.37 -7.81
C THR A 55 -8.67 10.04 -7.11
N TRP A 56 -7.74 9.10 -7.35
CA TRP A 56 -7.70 7.84 -6.63
C TRP A 56 -7.00 8.02 -5.28
N VAL A 57 -7.58 7.44 -4.24
CA VAL A 57 -6.97 7.32 -2.92
C VAL A 57 -6.80 5.84 -2.58
N LEU A 58 -5.57 5.46 -2.27
CA LEU A 58 -5.26 4.11 -1.77
C LEU A 58 -5.77 3.99 -0.33
N SER A 59 -6.76 3.12 -0.13
CA SER A 59 -7.31 2.84 1.20
C SER A 59 -6.57 1.70 1.91
N ARG A 60 -6.18 0.66 1.14
CA ARG A 60 -5.48 -0.52 1.69
C ARG A 60 -4.54 -1.12 0.66
N LEU A 61 -3.46 -1.72 1.16
CA LEU A 61 -2.54 -2.55 0.39
C LEU A 61 -2.16 -3.77 1.24
N SER A 62 -2.25 -4.95 0.65
CA SER A 62 -1.76 -6.19 1.24
C SER A 62 -0.81 -6.84 0.24
N ILE A 63 0.38 -7.20 0.69
CA ILE A 63 1.42 -7.87 -0.11
C ILE A 63 1.75 -9.17 0.60
N GLU A 64 1.72 -10.28 -0.13
CA GLU A 64 2.11 -11.59 0.38
C GLU A 64 3.13 -12.22 -0.56
N MET A 65 4.29 -12.60 -0.01
CA MET A 65 5.40 -13.13 -0.78
C MET A 65 5.73 -14.55 -0.36
N ASN A 66 5.84 -15.45 -1.33
CA ASN A 66 6.43 -16.78 -1.15
C ASN A 66 7.95 -16.69 -1.22
N GLU A 67 8.44 -15.85 -2.16
CA GLU A 67 9.85 -15.62 -2.41
C GLU A 67 10.04 -14.14 -2.83
N MET A 68 11.03 -13.47 -2.26
CA MET A 68 11.36 -12.10 -2.64
C MET A 68 12.27 -12.10 -3.87
N PRO A 69 11.98 -11.26 -4.89
CA PRO A 69 12.88 -11.05 -6.02
C PRO A 69 14.28 -10.66 -5.56
N ARG A 70 15.29 -11.15 -6.28
CA ARG A 70 16.70 -10.91 -5.96
C ARG A 70 17.35 -9.98 -6.96
N GLN A 71 18.49 -9.44 -6.56
CA GLN A 71 19.32 -8.58 -7.41
C GLN A 71 19.55 -9.22 -8.79
N TYR A 72 19.40 -8.40 -9.84
CA TYR A 72 19.56 -8.76 -11.26
C TYR A 72 18.47 -9.71 -11.82
N GLU A 73 17.43 -9.98 -11.10
CA GLU A 73 16.31 -10.75 -11.63
C GLU A 73 15.38 -9.88 -12.51
N HIS A 74 14.91 -10.46 -13.58
CA HIS A 74 13.80 -9.95 -14.37
C HIS A 74 12.50 -10.49 -13.82
N CYS A 75 11.59 -9.58 -13.53
CA CYS A 75 10.29 -9.91 -12.97
C CYS A 75 9.18 -9.18 -13.71
N GLU A 76 7.94 -9.58 -13.47
CA GLU A 76 6.77 -8.87 -13.97
C GLU A 76 5.69 -8.77 -12.89
N VAL A 77 4.93 -7.68 -12.94
CA VAL A 77 3.69 -7.51 -12.19
C VAL A 77 2.52 -7.60 -13.14
N LYS A 78 1.63 -8.58 -12.95
CA LYS A 78 0.31 -8.60 -13.59
C LYS A 78 -0.72 -7.95 -12.68
N THR A 79 -1.63 -7.16 -13.24
CA THR A 79 -2.66 -6.47 -12.45
C THR A 79 -4.00 -6.40 -13.17
N TRP A 80 -5.07 -6.44 -12.39
CA TRP A 80 -6.45 -6.34 -12.88
C TRP A 80 -7.39 -5.81 -11.80
N VAL A 81 -8.52 -5.24 -12.22
CA VAL A 81 -9.62 -4.88 -11.32
C VAL A 81 -10.46 -6.13 -11.07
N GLU A 82 -10.57 -6.55 -9.83
CA GLU A 82 -11.35 -7.71 -9.40
C GLU A 82 -12.83 -7.37 -9.26
N SER A 83 -13.11 -6.24 -8.62
CA SER A 83 -14.49 -5.82 -8.37
C SER A 83 -14.60 -4.31 -8.19
N VAL A 84 -15.78 -3.81 -8.50
CA VAL A 84 -16.17 -2.41 -8.28
C VAL A 84 -17.41 -2.39 -7.39
N MET A 85 -17.31 -1.69 -6.29
CA MET A 85 -18.41 -1.40 -5.36
C MET A 85 -18.75 0.09 -5.45
N LYS A 86 -19.81 0.49 -4.78
CA LYS A 86 -20.27 1.89 -4.81
C LYS A 86 -19.16 2.91 -4.54
N LEU A 87 -18.32 2.68 -3.53
CA LEU A 87 -17.30 3.63 -3.08
C LEU A 87 -15.86 3.12 -3.24
N PHE A 88 -15.69 1.86 -3.61
CA PHE A 88 -14.36 1.22 -3.64
C PHE A 88 -14.19 0.29 -4.83
N THR A 89 -12.94 0.13 -5.26
CA THR A 89 -12.52 -0.96 -6.15
C THR A 89 -11.55 -1.86 -5.45
N ASN A 90 -11.63 -3.17 -5.73
CA ASN A 90 -10.59 -4.13 -5.40
C ASN A 90 -9.73 -4.38 -6.63
N ARG A 91 -8.42 -4.34 -6.46
CA ARG A 91 -7.44 -4.62 -7.50
C ARG A 91 -6.48 -5.68 -7.01
N ASN A 92 -6.22 -6.64 -7.85
CA ASN A 92 -5.27 -7.72 -7.59
C ASN A 92 -3.99 -7.53 -8.40
N PHE A 93 -2.93 -8.14 -7.87
CA PHE A 93 -1.62 -8.23 -8.50
C PHE A 93 -1.06 -9.64 -8.31
N SER A 94 -0.31 -10.11 -9.30
CA SER A 94 0.57 -11.27 -9.16
C SER A 94 1.97 -10.91 -9.62
N ILE A 95 2.97 -11.33 -8.88
CA ILE A 95 4.38 -11.07 -9.13
C ILE A 95 5.02 -12.36 -9.63
N HIS A 96 5.71 -12.30 -10.77
CA HIS A 96 6.33 -13.47 -11.38
C HIS A 96 7.80 -13.20 -11.68
N ASN A 97 8.60 -14.26 -11.68
CA ASN A 97 9.96 -14.22 -12.25
C ASN A 97 9.94 -14.36 -13.78
N ALA A 98 11.11 -14.32 -14.42
CA ALA A 98 11.26 -14.44 -15.87
C ALA A 98 10.73 -15.76 -16.44
N ASP A 99 10.69 -16.83 -15.66
CA ASP A 99 10.20 -18.16 -16.06
C ASP A 99 8.66 -18.26 -15.87
N GLY A 100 8.01 -17.20 -15.42
CA GLY A 100 6.57 -17.19 -15.15
C GLY A 100 6.17 -17.83 -13.82
N LYS A 101 7.14 -18.22 -12.95
CA LYS A 101 6.85 -18.72 -11.61
C LYS A 101 6.30 -17.62 -10.74
N PRO A 102 5.15 -17.82 -10.06
CA PRO A 102 4.61 -16.84 -9.13
C PRO A 102 5.51 -16.72 -7.87
N LEU A 103 5.97 -15.52 -7.58
CA LEU A 103 6.77 -15.18 -6.40
C LEU A 103 5.89 -14.68 -5.26
N GLY A 104 4.76 -14.05 -5.57
CA GLY A 104 3.85 -13.50 -4.60
C GLY A 104 2.65 -12.83 -5.24
N TYR A 105 1.79 -12.31 -4.37
CA TYR A 105 0.54 -11.67 -4.75
C TYR A 105 0.31 -10.40 -3.94
N ALA A 106 -0.52 -9.51 -4.45
CA ALA A 106 -0.97 -8.36 -3.69
C ALA A 106 -2.41 -8.00 -4.01
N ARG A 107 -3.05 -7.31 -3.10
CA ARG A 107 -4.39 -6.74 -3.26
C ARG A 107 -4.40 -5.31 -2.74
N SER A 108 -5.05 -4.42 -3.47
CA SER A 108 -5.28 -3.05 -3.04
C SER A 108 -6.75 -2.69 -3.12
N VAL A 109 -7.15 -1.78 -2.23
CA VAL A 109 -8.50 -1.18 -2.21
C VAL A 109 -8.35 0.30 -2.46
N TRP A 110 -9.09 0.82 -3.44
CA TRP A 110 -9.05 2.22 -3.84
C TRP A 110 -10.43 2.85 -3.73
N ALA A 111 -10.45 4.09 -3.26
CA ALA A 111 -11.61 4.96 -3.36
C ALA A 111 -11.32 6.07 -4.37
N MET A 112 -12.34 6.52 -5.09
CA MET A 112 -12.26 7.77 -5.84
C MET A 112 -12.89 8.87 -5.01
N ILE A 113 -12.21 10.00 -4.92
CA ILE A 113 -12.72 11.18 -4.22
C ILE A 113 -12.82 12.37 -5.17
N ASP A 114 -13.78 13.21 -4.91
CA ASP A 114 -13.87 14.54 -5.47
C ASP A 114 -12.88 15.47 -4.74
N LEU A 115 -12.02 16.16 -5.48
CA LEU A 115 -10.92 16.98 -4.93
C LEU A 115 -11.41 18.24 -4.21
N GLU A 116 -12.61 18.74 -4.54
CA GLU A 116 -13.17 19.93 -3.92
C GLU A 116 -13.88 19.59 -2.59
N THR A 117 -14.76 18.59 -2.64
CA THR A 117 -15.56 18.19 -1.47
C THR A 117 -14.86 17.20 -0.56
N ARG A 118 -13.78 16.59 -1.03
CA ARG A 118 -13.02 15.51 -0.37
C ARG A 118 -13.88 14.29 -0.02
N LYS A 119 -15.03 14.11 -0.68
CA LYS A 119 -15.96 13.00 -0.45
C LYS A 119 -15.75 11.88 -1.47
N PRO A 120 -15.98 10.62 -1.07
CA PRO A 120 -15.98 9.49 -1.99
C PRO A 120 -17.07 9.63 -3.05
N CYS A 121 -16.72 9.30 -4.30
CA CYS A 121 -17.63 9.28 -5.45
C CYS A 121 -18.33 7.93 -5.58
N ASP A 122 -19.53 7.93 -6.16
CA ASP A 122 -20.24 6.72 -6.53
C ASP A 122 -19.69 6.17 -7.85
N LEU A 123 -18.85 5.14 -7.76
CA LEU A 123 -18.16 4.53 -8.90
C LEU A 123 -19.11 3.82 -9.88
N LEU A 124 -20.30 3.45 -9.43
CA LEU A 124 -21.27 2.73 -10.27
C LEU A 124 -22.01 3.67 -11.23
N THR A 125 -22.03 4.96 -10.90
CA THR A 125 -22.71 5.99 -11.71
C THR A 125 -21.76 6.99 -12.34
N LEU A 126 -20.53 7.11 -11.80
CA LEU A 126 -19.52 8.03 -12.32
C LEU A 126 -19.13 7.61 -13.76
N TYR A 127 -19.15 8.55 -14.69
CA TYR A 127 -18.89 8.31 -16.12
C TYR A 127 -19.74 7.15 -16.69
N ASP A 128 -21.02 7.13 -16.35
CA ASP A 128 -22.00 6.11 -16.79
C ASP A 128 -21.58 4.67 -16.40
N GLY A 129 -20.78 4.53 -15.35
CA GLY A 129 -20.31 3.22 -14.86
C GLY A 129 -19.27 2.54 -15.78
N ASP A 130 -18.59 3.28 -16.64
CA ASP A 130 -17.62 2.74 -17.59
C ASP A 130 -16.54 1.86 -16.93
N ILE A 131 -16.15 2.14 -15.70
CA ILE A 131 -15.18 1.33 -14.94
C ILE A 131 -15.57 -0.15 -14.85
N LEU A 132 -16.86 -0.49 -14.91
CA LEU A 132 -17.36 -1.86 -14.85
C LEU A 132 -16.91 -2.69 -16.06
N ASN A 133 -16.60 -2.05 -17.19
CA ASN A 133 -16.13 -2.72 -18.40
C ASN A 133 -14.71 -3.30 -18.23
N TYR A 134 -13.99 -2.90 -17.20
CA TYR A 134 -12.60 -3.31 -16.92
C TYR A 134 -12.48 -4.32 -15.79
N VAL A 135 -13.59 -4.78 -15.24
CA VAL A 135 -13.61 -5.84 -14.22
C VAL A 135 -13.31 -7.18 -14.88
N VAL A 136 -12.35 -7.91 -14.34
CA VAL A 136 -12.01 -9.26 -14.82
C VAL A 136 -13.10 -10.22 -14.37
N LYS A 137 -13.68 -10.93 -15.34
CA LYS A 137 -14.65 -11.98 -15.02
C LYS A 137 -13.94 -13.13 -14.30
N GLU A 138 -14.68 -13.81 -13.42
CA GLU A 138 -14.15 -14.89 -12.58
C GLU A 138 -13.41 -15.98 -13.40
N GLU A 139 -13.91 -16.30 -14.58
CA GLU A 139 -13.31 -17.22 -15.54
C GLU A 139 -11.95 -16.77 -16.11
N GLN A 140 -11.66 -15.46 -16.07
CA GLN A 140 -10.43 -14.85 -16.54
C GLN A 140 -9.49 -14.46 -15.39
N SER A 141 -9.93 -14.60 -14.16
CA SER A 141 -9.10 -14.32 -12.99
C SER A 141 -7.90 -15.25 -12.97
N LEU A 142 -6.73 -14.69 -12.68
CA LEU A 142 -5.58 -15.54 -12.37
C LEU A 142 -5.88 -16.29 -11.06
N PRO A 143 -5.55 -17.59 -10.96
CA PRO A 143 -5.78 -18.33 -9.74
C PRO A 143 -4.97 -17.69 -8.60
N LEU A 144 -5.68 -17.07 -7.69
CA LEU A 144 -5.14 -16.61 -6.42
C LEU A 144 -5.29 -17.75 -5.42
N GLY A 145 -4.32 -18.65 -5.42
CA GLY A 145 -4.37 -19.82 -4.57
C GLY A 145 -5.09 -21.03 -5.19
N GLY A 146 -4.37 -22.05 -5.38
CA GLY A 146 -4.73 -23.39 -5.75
C GLY A 146 -3.48 -24.20 -5.45
N ASP A 147 -3.49 -25.50 -5.56
CA ASP A 147 -2.44 -26.46 -5.18
C ASP A 147 -1.01 -26.16 -5.63
N GLY A 148 -0.77 -25.00 -6.19
CA GLY A 148 0.51 -24.42 -6.57
C GLY A 148 1.01 -23.28 -5.68
N GLY A 149 0.47 -23.07 -4.48
CA GLY A 149 0.98 -22.12 -3.48
C GLY A 149 0.60 -20.66 -3.72
N GLY A 150 -0.53 -20.43 -4.33
CA GLY A 150 -1.18 -19.12 -4.19
C GLY A 150 -1.55 -18.89 -2.72
N PRO A 151 -1.64 -17.65 -2.24
CA PRO A 151 -2.07 -17.44 -0.88
C PRO A 151 -3.41 -18.13 -0.71
N GLU A 152 -3.50 -19.08 0.23
CA GLU A 152 -4.78 -19.51 0.78
C GLU A 152 -5.50 -18.24 1.16
N ALA A 153 -6.42 -17.83 0.28
CA ALA A 153 -7.03 -16.56 0.28
C ALA A 153 -6.15 -15.51 0.97
N LEU A 154 -5.53 -14.59 0.26
CA LEU A 154 -5.11 -13.35 0.89
C LEU A 154 -6.17 -13.09 1.93
N CYS A 155 -5.84 -13.44 3.18
CA CYS A 155 -6.80 -13.58 4.27
C CYS A 155 -7.76 -12.42 4.12
N PRO A 156 -9.07 -12.64 3.95
CA PRO A 156 -9.95 -11.59 3.45
C PRO A 156 -9.53 -10.38 4.24
N ILE A 157 -9.16 -9.27 3.57
CA ILE A 157 -8.76 -8.04 4.27
C ILE A 157 -9.81 -7.92 5.33
N GLU A 158 -9.47 -8.30 6.57
CA GLU A 158 -10.44 -8.58 7.63
C GLU A 158 -11.40 -7.43 7.60
N GLY A 159 -12.64 -7.69 7.17
CA GLY A 159 -13.58 -6.80 6.56
C GLY A 159 -13.43 -5.38 7.07
N HIS A 160 -13.68 -4.33 6.38
CA HIS A 160 -13.44 -2.89 6.67
C HIS A 160 -13.16 -2.51 8.14
N GLY A 161 -12.84 -3.51 8.98
CA GLY A 161 -12.58 -3.49 10.39
C GLY A 161 -11.31 -2.73 10.70
N ARG A 162 -11.38 -1.83 11.65
CA ARG A 162 -10.24 -1.22 12.29
C ARG A 162 -9.39 -2.33 12.89
N PHE A 163 -8.06 -2.31 12.68
CA PHE A 163 -7.17 -3.13 13.50
C PHE A 163 -7.44 -2.83 14.97
N ARG A 164 -7.79 -3.85 15.74
CA ARG A 164 -7.99 -3.67 17.18
C ARG A 164 -6.64 -3.76 17.86
N PHE A 165 -6.30 -2.75 18.64
CA PHE A 165 -5.11 -2.71 19.47
C PHE A 165 -5.51 -2.89 20.95
N ARG A 166 -4.69 -3.65 21.68
CA ARG A 166 -4.73 -3.76 23.12
C ARG A 166 -3.40 -3.23 23.63
N GLU A 167 -3.41 -2.06 24.28
CA GLU A 167 -2.23 -1.44 24.91
C GLU A 167 -0.98 -1.36 24.00
N PRO A 168 -1.07 -0.72 22.83
CA PRO A 168 0.08 -0.56 21.94
C PRO A 168 1.11 0.36 22.61
N GLN A 169 2.40 0.01 22.49
CA GLN A 169 3.50 0.77 23.04
C GLN A 169 4.08 1.73 21.98
N LEU A 170 4.42 2.95 22.38
CA LEU A 170 5.17 3.89 21.56
C LEU A 170 6.60 3.33 21.39
N VAL A 171 7.02 3.08 20.15
CA VAL A 171 8.34 2.52 19.84
C VAL A 171 9.25 3.50 19.12
N ARG A 172 8.71 4.46 18.39
CA ARG A 172 9.50 5.46 17.65
C ARG A 172 8.65 6.69 17.33
N THR A 173 9.33 7.83 17.25
CA THR A 173 8.78 9.06 16.69
C THR A 173 9.77 9.60 15.66
N ILE A 174 9.27 10.03 14.50
CA ILE A 174 10.06 10.61 13.42
C ILE A 174 9.42 11.92 12.96
N ASP A 175 10.24 12.82 12.44
CA ASP A 175 9.79 13.98 11.68
C ASP A 175 9.76 13.63 10.19
N THR A 176 8.85 14.22 9.44
CA THR A 176 8.71 13.99 8.01
C THR A 176 9.40 15.08 7.20
N TYR A 177 10.06 14.67 6.11
CA TYR A 177 10.92 15.52 5.29
C TYR A 177 10.54 15.46 3.80
N TYR A 178 11.27 16.22 2.97
CA TYR A 178 11.10 16.26 1.52
C TYR A 178 11.07 14.87 0.86
N SER A 179 11.91 13.95 1.29
CA SER A 179 12.00 12.59 0.72
C SER A 179 10.79 11.69 1.04
N ASP A 180 9.94 12.11 1.95
CA ASP A 180 8.72 11.36 2.32
C ASP A 180 7.51 11.77 1.50
N VAL A 181 7.56 12.90 0.79
CA VAL A 181 6.39 13.54 0.16
C VAL A 181 6.22 13.12 -1.29
N ASP A 182 4.98 12.85 -1.70
CA ASP A 182 4.59 12.54 -3.07
C ASP A 182 4.17 13.79 -3.87
N ILE A 183 3.78 13.58 -5.14
CA ILE A 183 3.33 14.63 -6.05
C ILE A 183 2.08 15.39 -5.56
N ASN A 184 1.30 14.78 -4.67
CA ASN A 184 0.08 15.39 -4.11
C ASN A 184 0.40 16.24 -2.86
N GLY A 185 1.66 16.30 -2.43
CA GLY A 185 2.09 16.99 -1.22
C GLY A 185 1.82 16.23 0.07
N HIS A 186 1.46 14.96 -0.01
CA HIS A 186 1.21 14.09 1.14
C HIS A 186 2.38 13.13 1.36
N ILE A 187 2.49 12.58 2.57
CA ILE A 187 3.45 11.51 2.83
C ILE A 187 3.08 10.32 1.94
N ASN A 188 4.04 9.90 1.12
CA ASN A 188 3.88 8.81 0.17
C ASN A 188 3.49 7.51 0.88
N SER A 189 2.51 6.82 0.33
CA SER A 189 2.00 5.55 0.88
C SER A 189 3.09 4.52 1.15
N ILE A 190 4.12 4.47 0.30
CA ILE A 190 5.23 3.53 0.45
C ILE A 190 6.16 3.91 1.60
N LYS A 191 6.30 5.20 1.93
CA LYS A 191 7.15 5.65 3.03
C LYS A 191 6.68 5.11 4.39
N TYR A 192 5.40 4.95 4.58
CA TYR A 192 4.89 4.27 5.79
C TYR A 192 5.37 2.82 5.89
N ILE A 193 5.46 2.10 4.75
CA ILE A 193 6.00 0.73 4.71
C ILE A 193 7.47 0.74 5.11
N GLU A 194 8.28 1.63 4.51
CA GLU A 194 9.70 1.76 4.79
C GLU A 194 9.94 2.09 6.27
N HIS A 195 9.28 3.10 6.80
CA HIS A 195 9.42 3.51 8.21
C HIS A 195 8.98 2.43 9.22
N ILE A 196 7.97 1.62 8.88
CA ILE A 196 7.59 0.47 9.72
C ILE A 196 8.67 -0.60 9.70
N LEU A 197 9.23 -0.91 8.51
CA LEU A 197 10.27 -1.92 8.39
C LEU A 197 11.58 -1.50 9.05
N ASP A 198 11.87 -0.21 9.12
CA ASP A 198 13.00 0.37 9.87
C ASP A 198 12.92 0.13 11.39
N LEU A 199 11.80 -0.33 11.92
CA LEU A 199 11.64 -0.67 13.34
C LEU A 199 12.18 -2.06 13.69
N PHE A 200 12.48 -2.89 12.68
CA PHE A 200 12.98 -4.23 12.89
C PHE A 200 14.50 -4.26 12.86
N PRO A 201 15.13 -5.07 13.71
CA PRO A 201 16.58 -5.22 13.71
C PRO A 201 17.05 -5.96 12.46
N ARG A 202 18.31 -5.71 12.08
CA ARG A 202 18.96 -6.32 10.91
C ARG A 202 18.86 -7.83 10.89
N GLU A 203 19.09 -8.46 12.04
CA GLU A 203 19.11 -9.91 12.22
C GLU A 203 17.78 -10.55 11.84
N ARG A 204 16.66 -9.81 11.98
CA ARG A 204 15.34 -10.28 11.57
C ARG A 204 15.30 -10.56 10.06
N PHE A 205 15.82 -9.65 9.25
CA PHE A 205 15.84 -9.79 7.79
C PHE A 205 16.87 -10.83 7.31
N GLU A 206 17.96 -11.03 8.06
CA GLU A 206 18.95 -12.07 7.76
C GLU A 206 18.40 -13.47 7.98
N GLN A 207 17.60 -13.66 9.02
CA GLN A 207 17.06 -14.97 9.44
C GLN A 207 15.74 -15.30 8.76
N GLN A 208 14.92 -14.31 8.45
CA GLN A 208 13.56 -14.48 7.98
C GLN A 208 13.27 -13.55 6.78
N GLY A 209 12.31 -13.96 5.94
CA GLY A 209 11.75 -13.11 4.91
C GLY A 209 10.44 -12.48 5.37
N ILE A 210 10.09 -11.33 4.79
CA ILE A 210 8.75 -10.77 4.97
C ILE A 210 7.77 -11.68 4.22
N ARG A 211 6.90 -12.34 4.97
CA ARG A 211 5.86 -13.21 4.39
C ARG A 211 4.64 -12.42 3.99
N ARG A 212 4.21 -11.47 4.84
CA ARG A 212 3.02 -10.67 4.60
C ARG A 212 3.15 -9.29 5.21
N PHE A 213 2.69 -8.31 4.46
CA PHE A 213 2.56 -6.92 4.91
C PHE A 213 1.18 -6.40 4.53
N GLU A 214 0.44 -5.90 5.50
CA GLU A 214 -0.86 -5.26 5.30
C GLU A 214 -0.82 -3.84 5.84
N ILE A 215 -1.37 -2.89 5.10
CA ILE A 215 -1.50 -1.51 5.54
C ILE A 215 -2.86 -0.94 5.16
N ALA A 216 -3.46 -0.19 6.08
CA ALA A 216 -4.69 0.56 5.87
C ALA A 216 -4.42 2.05 6.15
N TYR A 217 -4.64 2.88 5.16
CA TYR A 217 -4.50 4.33 5.24
C TYR A 217 -5.80 4.94 5.75
N LYS A 218 -5.73 5.86 6.71
CA LYS A 218 -6.88 6.43 7.41
C LYS A 218 -7.00 7.93 7.23
N ALA A 219 -5.86 8.62 7.23
CA ALA A 219 -5.76 10.06 7.06
C ALA A 219 -4.46 10.41 6.37
N GLU A 220 -4.37 11.61 5.86
CA GLU A 220 -3.17 12.16 5.22
C GLU A 220 -2.22 12.75 6.27
N ALA A 221 -0.92 12.68 5.99
CA ALA A 221 0.10 13.42 6.71
C ALA A 221 0.96 14.21 5.70
N TYR A 222 1.65 15.23 6.17
CA TYR A 222 2.32 16.22 5.36
C TYR A 222 3.79 16.39 5.78
N MET A 223 4.59 17.04 4.95
CA MET A 223 5.95 17.43 5.32
C MET A 223 5.93 18.30 6.59
N GLY A 224 6.81 17.98 7.53
CA GLY A 224 6.89 18.64 8.83
C GLY A 224 5.90 18.13 9.88
N ASP A 225 5.10 17.12 9.55
CA ASP A 225 4.34 16.40 10.59
C ASP A 225 5.27 15.46 11.35
N ARG A 226 4.97 15.27 12.64
CA ARG A 226 5.60 14.26 13.47
C ARG A 226 4.77 12.99 13.46
N LEU A 227 5.39 11.85 13.13
CA LEU A 227 4.73 10.55 13.12
C LEU A 227 5.20 9.72 14.30
N SER A 228 4.25 9.29 15.14
CA SER A 228 4.49 8.43 16.29
C SER A 228 4.02 7.01 16.00
N PHE A 229 4.95 6.04 16.10
CA PHE A 229 4.73 4.62 15.80
C PHE A 229 4.44 3.88 17.09
N TYR A 230 3.28 3.27 17.14
CA TYR A 230 2.84 2.41 18.23
C TYR A 230 2.79 0.97 17.76
N GLU A 231 3.35 0.06 18.56
CA GLU A 231 3.47 -1.35 18.24
C GLU A 231 2.72 -2.22 19.24
N GLN A 232 2.18 -3.33 18.73
CA GLN A 232 1.68 -4.44 19.54
C GLN A 232 2.11 -5.76 18.90
N THR A 233 2.82 -6.60 19.64
CA THR A 233 3.13 -7.97 19.24
C THR A 233 1.95 -8.88 19.56
N ILE A 234 1.62 -9.77 18.62
CA ILE A 234 0.64 -10.82 18.82
C ILE A 234 1.33 -12.14 18.50
N SER A 235 1.45 -13.02 19.48
CA SER A 235 1.81 -14.40 19.24
C SER A 235 0.54 -15.18 18.91
N GLU A 236 0.42 -15.72 17.70
CA GLU A 236 -0.61 -16.70 17.37
C GLU A 236 -0.14 -18.07 17.88
N ASN A 237 -0.86 -18.62 18.88
CA ASN A 237 -0.43 -19.77 19.70
C ASN A 237 -0.33 -21.13 18.97
N GLU A 238 -0.58 -21.22 17.66
CA GLU A 238 -0.60 -22.48 16.91
C GLU A 238 0.39 -22.52 15.73
N THR A 239 0.98 -21.39 15.38
CA THR A 239 2.00 -21.30 14.34
C THR A 239 3.13 -20.42 14.84
N ASP A 240 4.39 -20.82 14.65
CA ASP A 240 5.60 -20.02 14.99
C ASP A 240 5.70 -18.69 14.23
N ILE A 241 4.57 -18.14 13.79
CA ILE A 241 4.49 -16.88 13.03
C ILE A 241 4.25 -15.73 14.00
N GLU A 242 5.28 -14.91 14.17
CA GLU A 242 5.16 -13.65 14.89
C GLU A 242 4.46 -12.61 14.04
N VAL A 243 3.37 -12.07 14.57
CA VAL A 243 2.61 -11.00 13.94
C VAL A 243 2.79 -9.72 14.74
N ARG A 244 3.27 -8.65 14.09
CA ARG A 244 3.36 -7.32 14.68
C ARG A 244 2.36 -6.38 14.05
N LYS A 245 1.61 -5.67 14.89
CA LYS A 245 0.66 -4.63 14.48
C LYS A 245 1.20 -3.25 14.81
N PHE A 246 1.00 -2.32 13.89
CA PHE A 246 1.44 -0.94 14.03
C PHE A 246 0.26 0.01 13.85
N ALA A 247 0.22 1.06 14.68
CA ALA A 247 -0.61 2.24 14.47
C ALA A 247 0.30 3.46 14.40
N ILE A 248 0.18 4.27 13.35
CA ILE A 248 0.93 5.50 13.19
C ILE A 248 -0.04 6.65 13.42
N LYS A 249 0.35 7.53 14.35
CA LYS A 249 -0.40 8.73 14.68
C LYS A 249 0.37 9.96 14.26
N ARG A 250 -0.35 10.94 13.74
CA ARG A 250 0.17 12.26 13.43
C ARG A 250 0.07 13.17 14.65
N GLY A 251 1.17 13.85 14.99
CA GLY A 251 1.23 14.96 15.93
C GLY A 251 1.83 16.19 15.26
N GLN A 252 1.69 17.35 15.88
CA GLN A 252 2.43 18.55 15.49
C GLN A 252 3.57 18.77 16.46
N ASP A 253 4.70 19.27 15.97
CA ASP A 253 5.76 19.78 16.83
C ASP A 253 5.37 21.13 17.39
N GLU A 254 5.53 21.30 18.70
CA GLU A 254 5.43 22.62 19.36
C GLU A 254 6.64 23.53 19.04
N GLU A 255 7.76 22.97 18.55
CA GLU A 255 9.02 23.69 18.31
C GLU A 255 9.71 23.26 17.02
N GLY A 256 9.55 23.95 15.88
CA GLY A 256 10.51 23.66 14.83
C GLY A 256 10.35 24.24 13.43
N PHE A 257 9.22 24.69 12.99
CA PHE A 257 9.10 25.43 11.73
C PHE A 257 8.38 26.75 11.91
N THR A 258 8.89 27.82 11.27
CA THR A 258 8.30 29.13 11.39
C THR A 258 6.88 29.17 10.83
N THR A 259 6.01 29.85 11.53
CA THR A 259 4.57 30.02 11.24
C THR A 259 4.26 30.47 9.79
N ALA A 260 5.16 31.16 9.13
CA ALA A 260 4.96 31.70 7.78
C ALA A 260 4.95 30.65 6.66
N GLU A 261 5.69 29.52 6.83
CA GLU A 261 5.73 28.41 5.86
C GLU A 261 4.55 27.45 6.03
N ARG A 262 3.90 27.49 7.19
CA ARG A 262 2.76 26.63 7.55
C ARG A 262 1.42 27.18 7.05
N GLU A 263 1.26 28.48 6.93
CA GLU A 263 -0.03 29.12 6.63
C GLU A 263 -0.45 29.03 5.15
N GLN A 264 0.48 28.73 4.23
CA GLN A 264 0.16 28.68 2.78
C GLN A 264 -0.31 27.30 2.27
N ALA A 265 -0.26 26.24 3.05
CA ALA A 265 -0.46 24.86 2.55
C ALA A 265 -1.41 23.97 3.36
N ARG A 266 -2.07 24.42 4.44
CA ARG A 266 -2.81 23.49 5.31
C ARG A 266 -4.28 23.86 5.52
N PRO A 267 -5.21 22.91 5.30
CA PRO A 267 -6.48 22.95 6.01
C PRO A 267 -6.20 22.79 7.52
N GLU A 268 -6.95 23.49 8.36
CA GLU A 268 -6.83 23.43 9.83
C GLU A 268 -6.74 21.97 10.32
N VAL A 269 -5.59 21.58 10.85
CA VAL A 269 -5.39 20.25 11.44
C VAL A 269 -6.04 20.23 12.82
N LYS A 270 -7.19 19.61 12.93
CA LYS A 270 -8.03 19.61 14.14
C LYS A 270 -7.70 18.53 15.17
N ASN A 271 -6.81 17.54 14.89
CA ASN A 271 -6.68 16.37 15.76
C ASN A 271 -5.22 15.97 16.01
N GLU A 272 -4.65 16.39 17.13
CA GLU A 272 -3.46 15.76 17.67
C GLU A 272 -3.75 14.27 17.99
N GLY A 273 -2.84 13.38 17.57
CA GLY A 273 -2.99 11.95 17.80
C GLY A 273 -3.93 11.22 16.84
N GLU A 274 -4.29 11.85 15.71
CA GLU A 274 -5.06 11.18 14.65
C GLU A 274 -4.29 10.00 14.05
N VAL A 275 -4.95 8.84 13.96
CA VAL A 275 -4.36 7.66 13.32
C VAL A 275 -4.33 7.86 11.81
N VAL A 276 -3.14 7.98 11.24
CA VAL A 276 -2.94 8.15 9.78
C VAL A 276 -2.84 6.83 9.06
N CYS A 277 -2.23 5.81 9.67
CA CYS A 277 -2.27 4.46 9.12
C CYS A 277 -2.17 3.38 10.20
N GLN A 278 -2.52 2.15 9.81
CA GLN A 278 -2.40 0.94 10.62
C GLN A 278 -1.83 -0.16 9.75
N ALA A 279 -0.92 -0.96 10.29
CA ALA A 279 -0.28 -2.04 9.55
C ALA A 279 -0.12 -3.32 10.35
N LYS A 280 0.12 -4.42 9.62
CA LYS A 280 0.43 -5.74 10.16
C LYS A 280 1.58 -6.32 9.36
N VAL A 281 2.58 -6.86 10.05
CA VAL A 281 3.76 -7.48 9.44
C VAL A 281 3.91 -8.89 9.96
N CYS A 282 4.14 -9.84 9.06
CA CYS A 282 4.44 -11.24 9.37
C CYS A 282 5.74 -11.65 8.69
N PHE A 283 6.62 -12.30 9.43
CA PHE A 283 7.85 -12.88 8.93
C PHE A 283 7.75 -14.41 8.92
N LYS A 284 8.51 -15.04 8.03
CA LYS A 284 8.66 -16.50 7.95
C LYS A 284 10.12 -16.86 7.67
#